data_27f11f606e2239a2fa2975e6f6bbf966
#
_entry.id   27f11f606e2239a2fa2975e6f6bbf966
#
_cell.length_a   1.000
_cell.length_b   1.000
_cell.length_c   1.000
_cell.angle_alpha   90.00
_cell.angle_beta   90.00
_cell.angle_gamma   90.00
#
_symmetry.space_group_name_H-M   'P 1'
#
loop_
_entity.id
_entity.type
_entity.pdbx_description
1 polymer ?
#
loop_
_entity_poly.entity_id
_entity_poly.type
_entity_poly.pdbx_seq_one_letter_code
_entity_poly.pdbx_strand_id
1 'polypeptide(L)'
;MKGLTNEQVKMSREKYGSNKLPEPKLKKWYEFAIENIFGDKTLMLLLALSAYEIFAAVFGLASFSEPIMVILVISLCTYIGVKMALGIQKSTQELREKTSTRYCDVIRDGQVQTINKDNLVVGDVVCIGTGQEIYADGYIIEGKISVSNAAINGESKECQKIPINGYVYKKSTSTDDFTNQNSLFAGTTILSGEGKMIVGEVGVNTINGDTLVKMQTLEPPKTALQIAIDKLCDTISRYGTIAAVVTFIALMVTDIAYIGLREYINGGVLEVIQKIAQNISVALTIIVAAVPEGLPLIIKLVTKQNVKTMEQFNILAKNPNKIPELAYVDLICTDKTGTLTTGVMTPVTIIDGQGNEVDHGSDLWKNIVNNICLNNSATYDSENNITGGNSIDRAVLSLVNPKECEDIFGKYPLVQKQTFSSENKYSAFESKYNWGESFTYYKGAPEKLIEHCTHWLDLEAIPFGGDDKKKLYDKIKALTEKSMRCIALTFSNSPLVENTLPDNMVLLGI
;
A
#
# COMPACT_ATOMS: atom_id res chain seq x y z
N MET A 1 19.50 -2.32 -24.63
CA MET A 1 18.40 -3.21 -25.07
C MET A 1 17.26 -2.37 -25.63
N LYS A 2 16.57 -2.85 -26.70
CA LYS A 2 15.46 -2.06 -27.28
C LYS A 2 14.11 -2.22 -26.53
N GLY A 3 14.00 -3.20 -25.60
CA GLY A 3 12.73 -3.53 -24.95
C GLY A 3 11.69 -4.10 -25.92
N LEU A 4 10.44 -4.29 -25.44
CA LEU A 4 9.32 -4.77 -26.27
C LEU A 4 8.78 -3.66 -27.19
N THR A 5 8.35 -4.07 -28.40
CA THR A 5 7.56 -3.20 -29.28
C THR A 5 6.09 -3.17 -28.83
N ASN A 6 5.34 -2.16 -29.28
CA ASN A 6 3.90 -2.05 -28.96
C ASN A 6 3.08 -3.28 -29.40
N GLU A 7 3.44 -3.94 -30.49
CA GLU A 7 2.81 -5.19 -30.93
C GLU A 7 3.13 -6.33 -29.99
N GLN A 8 4.40 -6.46 -29.57
CA GLN A 8 4.83 -7.47 -28.62
C GLN A 8 4.18 -7.29 -27.24
N VAL A 9 3.98 -6.05 -26.80
CA VAL A 9 3.25 -5.74 -25.55
C VAL A 9 1.79 -6.21 -25.65
N LYS A 10 1.12 -6.01 -26.79
CA LYS A 10 -0.26 -6.51 -27.00
C LYS A 10 -0.30 -8.04 -26.95
N MET A 11 0.60 -8.71 -27.68
CA MET A 11 0.68 -10.17 -27.70
C MET A 11 1.01 -10.76 -26.32
N SER A 12 1.92 -10.15 -25.57
CA SER A 12 2.24 -10.56 -24.21
C SER A 12 1.06 -10.38 -23.26
N ARG A 13 0.32 -9.27 -23.40
CA ARG A 13 -0.88 -8.99 -22.60
C ARG A 13 -2.00 -9.99 -22.88
N GLU A 14 -2.22 -10.38 -24.13
CA GLU A 14 -3.21 -11.38 -24.50
C GLU A 14 -2.85 -12.78 -23.98
N LYS A 15 -1.56 -13.12 -23.98
CA LYS A 15 -1.09 -14.44 -23.57
C LYS A 15 -0.93 -14.62 -22.06
N TYR A 16 -0.39 -13.63 -21.36
CA TYR A 16 -0.01 -13.71 -19.96
C TYR A 16 -0.78 -12.78 -19.04
N GLY A 17 -1.61 -11.87 -19.59
CA GLY A 17 -2.30 -10.83 -18.86
C GLY A 17 -1.44 -9.60 -18.59
N SER A 18 -1.90 -8.77 -17.66
CA SER A 18 -1.18 -7.59 -17.15
C SER A 18 -0.92 -7.76 -15.66
N ASN A 19 -0.12 -6.85 -15.08
CA ASN A 19 0.23 -6.89 -13.66
C ASN A 19 -0.92 -6.41 -12.73
N LYS A 20 -2.12 -6.29 -13.28
CA LYS A 20 -3.31 -5.93 -12.50
C LYS A 20 -3.74 -7.13 -11.63
N LEU A 21 -3.79 -6.92 -10.33
CA LEU A 21 -4.35 -7.90 -9.40
C LEU A 21 -5.86 -7.96 -9.54
N PRO A 22 -6.50 -9.13 -9.38
CA PRO A 22 -7.95 -9.25 -9.46
C PRO A 22 -8.58 -8.40 -8.37
N GLU A 23 -9.51 -7.57 -8.79
CA GLU A 23 -10.34 -6.82 -7.85
C GLU A 23 -11.28 -7.80 -7.13
N PRO A 24 -11.51 -7.63 -5.82
CA PRO A 24 -12.51 -8.43 -5.13
C PRO A 24 -13.87 -8.24 -5.82
N LYS A 25 -14.55 -9.34 -6.10
CA LYS A 25 -15.86 -9.30 -6.74
C LYS A 25 -16.82 -8.41 -5.94
N LEU A 26 -17.35 -7.39 -6.59
CA LEU A 26 -18.34 -6.51 -6.00
C LEU A 26 -19.63 -7.31 -5.79
N LYS A 27 -20.05 -7.45 -4.53
CA LYS A 27 -21.32 -8.09 -4.21
C LYS A 27 -22.48 -7.20 -4.65
N LYS A 28 -23.51 -7.81 -5.24
CA LYS A 28 -24.75 -7.13 -5.63
C LYS A 28 -25.67 -6.95 -4.42
N TRP A 29 -26.63 -6.05 -4.50
CA TRP A 29 -27.54 -5.75 -3.40
C TRP A 29 -28.28 -6.99 -2.85
N TYR A 30 -28.68 -7.90 -3.72
CA TYR A 30 -29.41 -9.11 -3.32
C TYR A 30 -28.49 -10.14 -2.61
N GLU A 31 -27.21 -10.20 -2.95
CA GLU A 31 -26.23 -11.04 -2.24
C GLU A 31 -26.05 -10.56 -0.81
N PHE A 32 -25.98 -9.23 -0.61
CA PHE A 32 -25.97 -8.64 0.73
C PHE A 32 -27.28 -8.86 1.48
N ALA A 33 -28.43 -8.84 0.79
CA ALA A 33 -29.72 -9.09 1.43
C ALA A 33 -29.83 -10.54 1.91
N ILE A 34 -29.45 -11.50 1.07
CA ILE A 34 -29.39 -12.92 1.41
C ILE A 34 -28.44 -13.17 2.58
N GLU A 35 -27.23 -12.63 2.50
CA GLU A 35 -26.23 -12.78 3.55
C GLU A 35 -26.69 -12.16 4.88
N ASN A 36 -27.38 -11.02 4.84
CA ASN A 36 -27.90 -10.36 6.04
C ASN A 36 -29.02 -11.16 6.70
N ILE A 37 -29.94 -11.71 5.91
CA ILE A 37 -31.07 -12.48 6.42
C ILE A 37 -30.63 -13.86 6.92
N PHE A 38 -29.89 -14.62 6.14
CA PHE A 38 -29.49 -16.00 6.45
C PHE A 38 -28.19 -16.08 7.28
N GLY A 39 -27.39 -15.02 7.34
CA GLY A 39 -26.21 -14.93 8.20
C GLY A 39 -26.53 -14.52 9.64
N ASP A 40 -27.70 -13.94 9.88
CA ASP A 40 -28.14 -13.53 11.22
C ASP A 40 -29.16 -14.54 11.78
N LYS A 41 -28.75 -15.30 12.80
CA LYS A 41 -29.60 -16.31 13.45
C LYS A 41 -30.92 -15.73 13.98
N THR A 42 -30.89 -14.47 14.38
CA THR A 42 -32.02 -13.73 14.92
C THR A 42 -33.05 -13.45 13.84
N LEU A 43 -32.63 -12.91 12.69
CA LEU A 43 -33.50 -12.65 11.55
C LEU A 43 -34.09 -13.97 10.99
N MET A 44 -33.30 -15.06 10.99
CA MET A 44 -33.83 -16.38 10.62
C MET A 44 -34.92 -16.88 11.58
N LEU A 45 -34.71 -16.69 12.89
CA LEU A 45 -35.72 -17.07 13.89
C LEU A 45 -36.99 -16.28 13.68
N LEU A 46 -36.93 -14.97 13.51
CA LEU A 46 -38.06 -14.09 13.23
C LEU A 46 -38.81 -14.48 11.96
N LEU A 47 -38.08 -14.85 10.91
CA LEU A 47 -38.66 -15.32 9.65
C LEU A 47 -39.44 -16.63 9.85
N ALA A 48 -38.88 -17.56 10.62
CA ALA A 48 -39.57 -18.83 10.96
C ALA A 48 -40.79 -18.58 11.81
N LEU A 49 -40.74 -17.65 12.78
CA LEU A 49 -41.89 -17.26 13.61
C LEU A 49 -42.97 -16.58 12.77
N SER A 50 -42.63 -15.65 11.87
CA SER A 50 -43.58 -15.01 10.97
C SER A 50 -44.27 -16.02 10.04
N ALA A 51 -43.52 -17.02 9.55
CA ALA A 51 -44.09 -18.08 8.74
C ALA A 51 -45.13 -18.92 9.53
N TYR A 52 -44.83 -19.25 10.80
CA TYR A 52 -45.77 -19.90 11.69
C TYR A 52 -47.02 -19.05 11.95
N GLU A 53 -46.88 -17.76 12.25
CA GLU A 53 -47.98 -16.83 12.50
C GLU A 53 -48.87 -16.64 11.25
N ILE A 54 -48.29 -16.55 10.05
CA ILE A 54 -49.03 -16.51 8.79
C ILE A 54 -49.86 -17.81 8.62
N PHE A 55 -49.21 -18.96 8.87
CA PHE A 55 -49.91 -20.23 8.83
C PHE A 55 -51.09 -20.26 9.82
N ALA A 56 -50.89 -19.89 11.07
CA ALA A 56 -51.92 -19.80 12.07
C ALA A 56 -53.06 -18.82 11.67
N ALA A 57 -52.73 -17.67 11.10
CA ALA A 57 -53.69 -16.67 10.63
C ALA A 57 -54.57 -17.17 9.46
N VAL A 58 -53.98 -17.94 8.54
CA VAL A 58 -54.73 -18.58 7.43
C VAL A 58 -55.82 -19.54 7.94
N PHE A 59 -55.54 -20.23 9.04
CA PHE A 59 -56.54 -21.11 9.70
C PHE A 59 -57.43 -20.38 10.71
N GLY A 60 -57.37 -19.04 10.77
CA GLY A 60 -58.22 -18.24 11.69
C GLY A 60 -57.77 -18.35 13.16
N LEU A 61 -56.54 -18.83 13.43
CA LEU A 61 -55.99 -19.06 14.77
C LEU A 61 -55.24 -17.86 15.31
N ALA A 62 -54.83 -16.92 14.45
CA ALA A 62 -54.08 -15.72 14.81
C ALA A 62 -54.48 -14.53 13.92
N SER A 63 -54.04 -13.31 14.28
CA SER A 63 -54.24 -12.09 13.49
C SER A 63 -53.13 -11.96 12.43
N PHE A 64 -53.44 -11.42 11.24
CA PHE A 64 -52.45 -11.05 10.22
C PHE A 64 -51.63 -9.82 10.58
N SER A 65 -52.03 -9.03 11.58
CA SER A 65 -51.32 -7.79 11.96
C SER A 65 -49.92 -8.05 12.50
N GLU A 66 -49.72 -9.12 13.27
CA GLU A 66 -48.45 -9.45 13.92
C GLU A 66 -47.38 -9.89 12.90
N PRO A 67 -47.59 -10.90 12.04
CA PRO A 67 -46.58 -11.28 11.05
C PRO A 67 -46.28 -10.18 10.02
N ILE A 68 -47.25 -9.34 9.67
CA ILE A 68 -47.02 -8.19 8.78
C ILE A 68 -46.03 -7.20 9.42
N MET A 69 -46.23 -6.89 10.72
CA MET A 69 -45.31 -6.00 11.44
C MET A 69 -43.88 -6.57 11.51
N VAL A 70 -43.74 -7.86 11.81
CA VAL A 70 -42.42 -8.53 11.88
C VAL A 70 -41.75 -8.54 10.49
N ILE A 71 -42.45 -8.85 9.42
CA ILE A 71 -41.91 -8.80 8.06
C ILE A 71 -41.48 -7.38 7.68
N LEU A 72 -42.24 -6.35 8.09
CA LEU A 72 -41.91 -4.97 7.84
C LEU A 72 -40.60 -4.59 8.56
N VAL A 73 -40.43 -5.01 9.80
CA VAL A 73 -39.21 -4.77 10.59
C VAL A 73 -38.01 -5.48 9.92
N ILE A 74 -38.14 -6.76 9.56
CA ILE A 74 -37.09 -7.52 8.85
C ILE A 74 -36.73 -6.82 7.56
N SER A 75 -37.70 -6.37 6.77
CA SER A 75 -37.48 -5.67 5.50
C SER A 75 -36.75 -4.35 5.70
N LEU A 76 -37.11 -3.58 6.72
CA LEU A 76 -36.45 -2.30 7.07
C LEU A 76 -35.01 -2.53 7.52
N CYS A 77 -34.76 -3.48 8.41
CA CYS A 77 -33.41 -3.82 8.88
C CYS A 77 -32.52 -4.31 7.73
N THR A 78 -33.07 -5.18 6.88
CA THR A 78 -32.35 -5.67 5.68
C THR A 78 -32.05 -4.54 4.71
N TYR A 79 -32.99 -3.65 4.43
CA TYR A 79 -32.78 -2.49 3.55
C TYR A 79 -31.67 -1.58 4.06
N ILE A 80 -31.69 -1.25 5.35
CA ILE A 80 -30.67 -0.41 5.97
C ILE A 80 -29.30 -1.12 5.90
N GLY A 81 -29.24 -2.41 6.24
CA GLY A 81 -28.02 -3.22 6.19
C GLY A 81 -27.40 -3.27 4.79
N VAL A 82 -28.22 -3.53 3.77
CA VAL A 82 -27.79 -3.56 2.36
C VAL A 82 -27.28 -2.19 1.90
N LYS A 83 -28.02 -1.11 2.18
CA LYS A 83 -27.61 0.24 1.79
C LYS A 83 -26.29 0.64 2.43
N MET A 84 -26.06 0.21 3.66
CA MET A 84 -24.78 0.44 4.35
C MET A 84 -23.63 -0.36 3.72
N ALA A 85 -23.84 -1.66 3.46
CA ALA A 85 -22.84 -2.53 2.87
C ALA A 85 -22.41 -2.03 1.48
N LEU A 86 -23.37 -1.64 0.63
CA LEU A 86 -23.10 -1.02 -0.67
C LEU A 86 -22.33 0.31 -0.55
N GLY A 87 -22.69 1.14 0.43
CA GLY A 87 -21.97 2.39 0.70
C GLY A 87 -20.50 2.17 1.08
N ILE A 88 -20.24 1.23 1.98
CA ILE A 88 -18.88 0.85 2.38
C ILE A 88 -18.09 0.28 1.18
N GLN A 89 -18.72 -0.61 0.41
CA GLN A 89 -18.10 -1.20 -0.80
C GLN A 89 -17.68 -0.11 -1.79
N LYS A 90 -18.54 0.88 -2.06
CA LYS A 90 -18.26 1.99 -2.97
C LYS A 90 -17.11 2.87 -2.46
N SER A 91 -17.16 3.31 -1.21
CA SER A 91 -16.08 4.13 -0.61
C SER A 91 -14.74 3.38 -0.64
N THR A 92 -14.73 2.09 -0.32
CA THR A 92 -13.50 1.27 -0.34
C THR A 92 -12.93 1.15 -1.75
N GLN A 93 -13.79 1.06 -2.77
CA GLN A 93 -13.36 1.01 -4.17
C GLN A 93 -12.74 2.34 -4.62
N GLU A 94 -13.42 3.46 -4.38
CA GLU A 94 -12.93 4.81 -4.73
C GLU A 94 -11.56 5.10 -4.09
N LEU A 95 -11.37 4.65 -2.85
CA LEU A 95 -10.12 4.84 -2.14
C LEU A 95 -9.00 3.93 -2.65
N ARG A 96 -9.31 2.69 -3.03
CA ARG A 96 -8.34 1.79 -3.69
C ARG A 96 -7.85 2.37 -5.00
N GLU A 97 -8.74 2.89 -5.83
CA GLU A 97 -8.40 3.53 -7.10
C GLU A 97 -7.44 4.71 -6.90
N LYS A 98 -7.67 5.55 -5.89
CA LYS A 98 -6.79 6.69 -5.55
C LYS A 98 -5.42 6.27 -5.00
N THR A 99 -5.33 5.14 -4.29
CA THR A 99 -4.11 4.71 -3.58
C THR A 99 -3.25 3.73 -4.39
N SER A 100 -3.81 3.07 -5.40
CA SER A 100 -3.13 2.04 -6.19
C SER A 100 -2.29 2.59 -7.35
N THR A 101 -2.37 3.89 -7.64
CA THR A 101 -1.67 4.50 -8.78
C THR A 101 -0.19 4.65 -8.45
N ARG A 102 0.61 3.65 -8.81
CA ARG A 102 2.08 3.70 -8.74
C ARG A 102 2.64 3.52 -10.14
N TYR A 103 3.75 4.20 -10.42
CA TYR A 103 4.40 4.21 -11.72
C TYR A 103 5.75 3.52 -11.66
N CYS A 104 6.21 3.00 -12.80
CA CYS A 104 7.54 2.44 -13.00
C CYS A 104 8.05 2.78 -14.38
N ASP A 105 9.38 2.86 -14.51
CA ASP A 105 10.05 3.20 -15.75
C ASP A 105 10.39 1.91 -16.51
N VAL A 106 9.93 1.82 -17.74
CA VAL A 106 10.15 0.66 -18.63
C VAL A 106 10.82 1.10 -19.93
N ILE A 107 11.61 0.23 -20.50
CA ILE A 107 12.18 0.44 -21.83
C ILE A 107 11.29 -0.27 -22.85
N ARG A 108 10.64 0.50 -23.74
CA ARG A 108 9.85 0.00 -24.87
C ARG A 108 10.24 0.77 -26.14
N ASP A 109 10.32 0.11 -27.27
CA ASP A 109 10.76 0.69 -28.55
C ASP A 109 12.09 1.46 -28.47
N GLY A 110 12.97 1.09 -27.53
CA GLY A 110 14.28 1.72 -27.30
C GLY A 110 14.23 3.01 -26.47
N GLN A 111 13.06 3.41 -25.97
CA GLN A 111 12.86 4.61 -25.15
C GLN A 111 12.41 4.24 -23.74
N VAL A 112 12.83 5.01 -22.74
CA VAL A 112 12.32 4.92 -21.37
C VAL A 112 10.94 5.58 -21.32
N GLN A 113 9.96 4.86 -20.79
CA GLN A 113 8.58 5.33 -20.63
C GLN A 113 8.13 5.06 -19.21
N THR A 114 7.51 6.03 -18.57
CA THR A 114 6.89 5.86 -17.25
C THR A 114 5.47 5.34 -17.44
N ILE A 115 5.19 4.14 -16.95
CA ILE A 115 3.88 3.50 -17.04
C ILE A 115 3.32 3.18 -15.66
N ASN A 116 2.00 3.05 -15.57
CA ASN A 116 1.38 2.49 -14.36
C ASN A 116 1.83 1.04 -14.18
N LYS A 117 2.21 0.65 -12.95
CA LYS A 117 2.65 -0.72 -12.60
C LYS A 117 1.68 -1.81 -13.05
N ASP A 118 0.38 -1.50 -13.09
CA ASP A 118 -0.67 -2.44 -13.49
C ASP A 118 -0.62 -2.77 -15.00
N ASN A 119 0.07 -1.92 -15.78
CA ASN A 119 0.26 -2.08 -17.23
C ASN A 119 1.53 -2.86 -17.61
N LEU A 120 2.31 -3.34 -16.64
CA LEU A 120 3.44 -4.23 -16.88
C LEU A 120 2.96 -5.54 -17.53
N VAL A 121 3.77 -6.06 -18.44
CA VAL A 121 3.55 -7.35 -19.10
C VAL A 121 4.83 -8.21 -19.05
N VAL A 122 4.69 -9.50 -19.21
CA VAL A 122 5.83 -10.41 -19.28
C VAL A 122 6.74 -10.03 -20.45
N GLY A 123 8.05 -9.92 -20.18
CA GLY A 123 9.07 -9.50 -21.13
C GLY A 123 9.40 -8.01 -21.11
N ASP A 124 8.66 -7.17 -20.37
CA ASP A 124 9.05 -5.78 -20.18
C ASP A 124 10.42 -5.65 -19.52
N VAL A 125 11.20 -4.66 -19.97
CA VAL A 125 12.47 -4.29 -19.36
C VAL A 125 12.20 -3.10 -18.42
N VAL A 126 12.31 -3.31 -17.11
CA VAL A 126 12.05 -2.30 -16.08
C VAL A 126 13.37 -1.74 -15.58
N CYS A 127 13.47 -0.41 -15.49
CA CYS A 127 14.57 0.28 -14.83
C CYS A 127 14.30 0.28 -13.32
N ILE A 128 15.26 -0.19 -12.52
CA ILE A 128 15.13 -0.37 -11.10
C ILE A 128 16.28 0.31 -10.36
N GLY A 129 15.99 0.94 -9.21
CA GLY A 129 16.98 1.70 -8.44
C GLY A 129 16.67 1.76 -6.95
N THR A 130 17.63 2.28 -6.20
CA THR A 130 17.57 2.38 -4.74
C THR A 130 16.28 3.04 -4.24
N GLY A 131 15.61 2.43 -3.27
CA GLY A 131 14.37 2.90 -2.66
C GLY A 131 13.11 2.57 -3.43
N GLN A 132 13.22 1.92 -4.59
CA GLN A 132 12.06 1.49 -5.37
C GLN A 132 11.57 0.10 -4.93
N GLU A 133 10.27 -0.11 -5.05
CA GLU A 133 9.62 -1.41 -4.89
C GLU A 133 9.58 -2.13 -6.23
N ILE A 134 9.84 -3.43 -6.22
CA ILE A 134 9.71 -4.30 -7.40
C ILE A 134 8.25 -4.71 -7.54
N TYR A 135 7.64 -4.46 -8.72
CA TYR A 135 6.19 -4.63 -8.92
C TYR A 135 5.79 -5.95 -9.59
N ALA A 136 6.75 -6.68 -10.15
CA ALA A 136 6.51 -7.95 -10.84
C ALA A 136 7.65 -8.92 -10.57
N ASP A 137 7.41 -10.23 -10.67
CA ASP A 137 8.48 -11.20 -10.57
C ASP A 137 9.30 -11.24 -11.87
N GLY A 138 10.61 -11.43 -11.73
CA GLY A 138 11.49 -11.44 -12.89
C GLY A 138 12.94 -11.70 -12.52
N TYR A 139 13.86 -11.22 -13.33
CA TYR A 139 15.29 -11.39 -13.11
C TYR A 139 16.10 -10.19 -13.57
N ILE A 140 17.21 -9.96 -12.89
CA ILE A 140 18.14 -8.88 -13.22
C ILE A 140 19.00 -9.24 -14.44
N ILE A 141 19.15 -8.27 -15.36
CA ILE A 141 19.93 -8.43 -16.60
C ILE A 141 21.12 -7.48 -16.69
N GLU A 142 21.08 -6.37 -15.94
CA GLU A 142 22.13 -5.36 -15.94
C GLU A 142 22.19 -4.69 -14.56
N GLY A 143 23.39 -4.33 -14.09
CA GLY A 143 23.62 -3.67 -12.82
C GLY A 143 23.84 -4.64 -11.65
N LYS A 144 24.03 -4.07 -10.46
CA LYS A 144 24.17 -4.81 -9.19
C LYS A 144 23.32 -4.09 -8.15
N ILE A 145 22.39 -4.81 -7.56
CA ILE A 145 21.48 -4.25 -6.55
C ILE A 145 21.45 -5.12 -5.30
N SER A 146 21.11 -4.51 -4.19
CA SER A 146 20.78 -5.19 -2.96
C SER A 146 19.31 -5.01 -2.64
N VAL A 147 18.61 -6.09 -2.30
CA VAL A 147 17.17 -6.09 -2.03
C VAL A 147 16.87 -6.62 -0.65
N SER A 148 15.80 -6.09 -0.03
CA SER A 148 15.19 -6.66 1.16
C SER A 148 14.01 -7.55 0.77
N ASN A 149 14.08 -8.82 1.15
CA ASN A 149 13.00 -9.79 0.94
C ASN A 149 12.04 -9.86 2.14
N ALA A 150 12.18 -8.96 3.13
CA ALA A 150 11.40 -8.98 4.36
C ALA A 150 9.87 -8.99 4.15
N ALA A 151 9.40 -8.35 3.08
CA ALA A 151 7.97 -8.31 2.73
C ALA A 151 7.41 -9.68 2.30
N ILE A 152 8.28 -10.62 1.88
CA ILE A 152 7.86 -11.93 1.35
C ILE A 152 8.11 -13.04 2.37
N ASN A 153 9.33 -13.09 2.95
CA ASN A 153 9.74 -14.17 3.84
C ASN A 153 9.92 -13.76 5.32
N GLY A 154 9.72 -12.48 5.63
CA GLY A 154 9.90 -11.94 6.99
C GLY A 154 11.36 -11.77 7.42
N GLU A 155 12.33 -12.12 6.56
CA GLU A 155 13.75 -12.03 6.89
C GLU A 155 14.33 -10.69 6.41
N SER A 156 14.90 -9.91 7.33
CA SER A 156 15.50 -8.60 7.04
C SER A 156 16.90 -8.71 6.38
N LYS A 157 17.35 -9.93 6.03
CA LYS A 157 18.68 -10.13 5.46
C LYS A 157 18.75 -9.52 4.06
N GLU A 158 19.77 -8.69 3.87
CA GLU A 158 20.08 -8.09 2.59
C GLU A 158 20.56 -9.14 1.57
N CYS A 159 19.94 -9.18 0.39
CA CYS A 159 20.25 -10.11 -0.67
C CYS A 159 20.83 -9.38 -1.87
N GLN A 160 22.08 -9.66 -2.22
CA GLN A 160 22.69 -9.13 -3.43
C GLN A 160 22.14 -9.83 -4.67
N LYS A 161 21.82 -9.04 -5.70
CA LYS A 161 21.31 -9.51 -6.98
C LYS A 161 22.21 -9.01 -8.10
N ILE A 162 22.65 -9.95 -8.94
CA ILE A 162 23.57 -9.73 -10.06
C ILE A 162 23.08 -10.47 -11.30
N PRO A 163 23.37 -9.95 -12.50
CA PRO A 163 23.06 -10.66 -13.74
C PRO A 163 23.88 -11.94 -13.86
N ILE A 164 23.24 -13.00 -14.36
CA ILE A 164 23.89 -14.28 -14.67
C ILE A 164 23.77 -14.52 -16.18
N ASN A 165 24.90 -14.65 -16.87
CA ASN A 165 24.91 -14.90 -18.31
C ASN A 165 24.25 -16.27 -18.63
N GLY A 166 23.31 -16.26 -19.58
CA GLY A 166 22.59 -17.48 -19.98
C GLY A 166 21.49 -17.92 -19.00
N TYR A 167 21.12 -17.05 -18.04
CA TYR A 167 20.01 -17.37 -17.12
C TYR A 167 18.70 -17.53 -17.88
N VAL A 168 18.01 -18.65 -17.64
CA VAL A 168 16.66 -18.90 -18.11
C VAL A 168 15.71 -18.74 -16.92
N TYR A 169 14.80 -17.77 -17.01
CA TYR A 169 13.83 -17.54 -15.96
C TYR A 169 12.99 -18.81 -15.70
N LYS A 170 12.92 -19.18 -14.44
CA LYS A 170 12.00 -20.22 -13.94
C LYS A 170 11.12 -19.62 -12.89
N LYS A 171 9.80 -19.90 -12.96
CA LYS A 171 8.87 -19.49 -11.93
C LYS A 171 9.29 -20.09 -10.59
N SER A 172 9.48 -19.24 -9.59
CA SER A 172 9.76 -19.68 -8.22
C SER A 172 8.56 -20.39 -7.62
N THR A 173 8.82 -21.56 -7.00
CA THR A 173 7.78 -22.38 -6.37
C THR A 173 8.05 -22.63 -4.88
N SER A 174 9.23 -22.24 -4.38
CA SER A 174 9.63 -22.46 -2.98
C SER A 174 10.30 -21.23 -2.37
N THR A 175 10.31 -21.17 -1.04
CA THR A 175 10.97 -20.09 -0.25
C THR A 175 12.50 -20.09 -0.43
N ASP A 176 13.11 -21.19 -0.83
CA ASP A 176 14.55 -21.30 -1.06
C ASP A 176 15.00 -20.49 -2.29
N ASP A 177 14.08 -20.24 -3.23
CA ASP A 177 14.34 -19.45 -4.42
C ASP A 177 14.59 -17.95 -4.11
N PHE A 178 14.18 -17.45 -2.94
CA PHE A 178 14.37 -16.05 -2.57
C PHE A 178 15.83 -15.64 -2.39
N THR A 179 16.71 -16.60 -2.13
CA THR A 179 18.17 -16.37 -2.04
C THR A 179 18.87 -16.37 -3.39
N ASN A 180 18.19 -16.79 -4.47
CA ASN A 180 18.77 -16.80 -5.82
C ASN A 180 19.26 -15.40 -6.20
N GLN A 181 20.53 -15.31 -6.60
CA GLN A 181 21.21 -14.04 -6.90
C GLN A 181 20.68 -13.34 -8.15
N ASN A 182 19.90 -14.00 -8.99
CA ASN A 182 19.39 -13.39 -10.22
C ASN A 182 17.90 -13.07 -10.17
N SER A 183 17.12 -13.79 -9.36
CA SER A 183 15.66 -13.63 -9.31
C SER A 183 15.23 -12.44 -8.45
N LEU A 184 14.23 -11.73 -8.93
CA LEU A 184 13.60 -10.57 -8.29
C LEU A 184 12.11 -10.84 -8.10
N PHE A 185 11.53 -10.39 -6.98
CA PHE A 185 10.17 -10.72 -6.59
C PHE A 185 9.34 -9.49 -6.29
N ALA A 186 8.08 -9.52 -6.71
CA ALA A 186 7.11 -8.45 -6.45
C ALA A 186 6.92 -8.21 -4.94
N GLY A 187 6.93 -6.95 -4.53
CA GLY A 187 6.81 -6.53 -3.14
C GLY A 187 8.13 -6.39 -2.38
N THR A 188 9.27 -6.72 -3.00
CA THR A 188 10.60 -6.48 -2.41
C THR A 188 11.05 -5.05 -2.67
N THR A 189 11.87 -4.50 -1.75
CA THR A 189 12.40 -3.15 -1.84
C THR A 189 13.88 -3.18 -2.13
N ILE A 190 14.33 -2.33 -3.06
CA ILE A 190 15.74 -2.16 -3.41
C ILE A 190 16.39 -1.26 -2.37
N LEU A 191 17.37 -1.80 -1.64
CA LEU A 191 18.09 -1.10 -0.58
C LEU A 191 19.23 -0.25 -1.15
N SER A 192 19.94 -0.77 -2.16
CA SER A 192 21.05 -0.08 -2.81
C SER A 192 21.30 -0.59 -4.21
N GLY A 193 21.92 0.26 -5.05
CA GLY A 193 22.30 -0.04 -6.42
C GLY A 193 21.23 0.30 -7.44
N GLU A 194 21.60 0.12 -8.72
CA GLU A 194 20.76 0.37 -9.89
C GLU A 194 20.93 -0.77 -10.87
N GLY A 195 19.90 -1.02 -11.67
CA GLY A 195 19.94 -2.08 -12.66
C GLY A 195 18.70 -2.10 -13.56
N LYS A 196 18.68 -3.12 -14.43
CA LYS A 196 17.54 -3.42 -15.29
C LYS A 196 17.09 -4.85 -15.05
N MET A 197 15.78 -5.06 -15.01
CA MET A 197 15.18 -6.40 -14.90
C MET A 197 14.27 -6.70 -16.08
N ILE A 198 14.13 -7.99 -16.40
CA ILE A 198 13.08 -8.47 -17.29
C ILE A 198 11.97 -9.07 -16.44
N VAL A 199 10.72 -8.69 -16.75
CA VAL A 199 9.52 -9.22 -16.13
C VAL A 199 9.28 -10.65 -16.62
N GLY A 200 9.19 -11.59 -15.69
CA GLY A 200 8.91 -13.01 -15.93
C GLY A 200 7.47 -13.42 -15.64
N GLU A 201 6.88 -12.91 -14.56
CA GLU A 201 5.50 -13.16 -14.16
C GLU A 201 4.81 -11.87 -13.72
N VAL A 202 3.50 -11.77 -13.94
CA VAL A 202 2.69 -10.60 -13.64
C VAL A 202 1.40 -10.96 -12.89
N GLY A 203 0.87 -10.02 -12.13
CA GLY A 203 -0.42 -10.10 -11.45
C GLY A 203 -0.51 -11.30 -10.49
N VAL A 204 -1.55 -12.10 -10.66
CA VAL A 204 -1.82 -13.28 -9.81
C VAL A 204 -0.75 -14.37 -9.92
N ASN A 205 0.02 -14.37 -10.99
CA ASN A 205 1.07 -15.38 -11.20
C ASN A 205 2.34 -15.07 -10.42
N THR A 206 2.51 -13.84 -9.91
CA THR A 206 3.60 -13.50 -9.00
C THR A 206 3.39 -14.17 -7.64
N ILE A 207 4.47 -14.39 -6.88
CA ILE A 207 4.40 -14.99 -5.54
C ILE A 207 3.54 -14.15 -4.61
N ASN A 208 3.72 -12.83 -4.64
CA ASN A 208 2.92 -11.91 -3.83
C ASN A 208 1.45 -11.90 -4.29
N GLY A 209 1.19 -11.96 -5.60
CA GLY A 209 -0.15 -12.02 -6.16
C GLY A 209 -0.92 -13.26 -5.76
N ASP A 210 -0.29 -14.44 -5.82
CA ASP A 210 -0.89 -15.71 -5.38
C ASP A 210 -1.23 -15.69 -3.87
N THR A 211 -0.33 -15.14 -3.06
CA THR A 211 -0.55 -14.97 -1.61
C THR A 211 -1.72 -14.04 -1.33
N LEU A 212 -1.81 -12.91 -2.02
CA LEU A 212 -2.92 -11.95 -1.86
C LEU A 212 -4.26 -12.55 -2.26
N VAL A 213 -4.32 -13.33 -3.34
CA VAL A 213 -5.55 -14.03 -3.76
C VAL A 213 -5.99 -15.04 -2.70
N LYS A 214 -5.07 -15.84 -2.17
CA LYS A 214 -5.35 -16.79 -1.08
C LYS A 214 -5.85 -16.06 0.18
N MET A 215 -5.25 -14.92 0.53
CA MET A 215 -5.72 -14.11 1.68
C MET A 215 -7.11 -13.51 1.47
N GLN A 216 -7.49 -13.16 0.23
CA GLN A 216 -8.83 -12.63 -0.08
C GLN A 216 -9.94 -13.66 0.06
N THR A 217 -9.62 -14.96 -0.03
CA THR A 217 -10.59 -16.04 0.16
C THR A 217 -10.84 -16.42 1.62
N LEU A 218 -9.99 -15.94 2.55
CA LEU A 218 -10.15 -16.16 3.97
C LEU A 218 -11.12 -15.12 4.57
N GLU A 219 -12.16 -15.60 5.25
CA GLU A 219 -13.03 -14.71 6.02
C GLU A 219 -12.22 -14.06 7.15
N PRO A 220 -12.30 -12.74 7.32
CA PRO A 220 -11.59 -12.08 8.41
C PRO A 220 -12.15 -12.56 9.76
N PRO A 221 -11.30 -12.85 10.75
CA PRO A 221 -11.76 -13.27 12.05
C PRO A 221 -12.62 -12.18 12.71
N LYS A 222 -13.66 -12.62 13.45
CA LYS A 222 -14.55 -11.71 14.19
C LYS A 222 -13.73 -10.88 15.20
N THR A 223 -14.11 -9.62 15.35
CA THR A 223 -13.49 -8.73 16.33
C THR A 223 -13.92 -9.07 17.76
N ALA A 224 -13.16 -8.68 18.76
CA ALA A 224 -13.50 -8.87 20.17
C ALA A 224 -14.88 -8.27 20.51
N LEU A 225 -15.20 -7.09 19.96
CA LEU A 225 -16.50 -6.44 20.11
C LEU A 225 -17.62 -7.30 19.50
N GLN A 226 -17.44 -7.81 18.27
CA GLN A 226 -18.42 -8.69 17.62
C GLN A 226 -18.68 -9.94 18.44
N ILE A 227 -17.64 -10.59 18.98
CA ILE A 227 -17.76 -11.76 19.84
C ILE A 227 -18.53 -11.43 21.13
N ALA A 228 -18.25 -10.27 21.74
CA ALA A 228 -18.95 -9.83 22.95
C ALA A 228 -20.43 -9.57 22.70
N ILE A 229 -20.76 -8.96 21.55
CA ILE A 229 -22.15 -8.69 21.13
C ILE A 229 -22.89 -9.98 20.83
N ASP A 230 -22.30 -10.90 20.04
CA ASP A 230 -22.91 -12.20 19.76
C ASP A 230 -23.23 -12.93 21.07
N LYS A 231 -22.29 -12.94 22.03
CA LYS A 231 -22.49 -13.55 23.35
C LYS A 231 -23.61 -12.88 24.16
N LEU A 232 -23.70 -11.55 24.09
CA LEU A 232 -24.79 -10.79 24.73
C LEU A 232 -26.14 -11.14 24.10
N CYS A 233 -26.25 -11.12 22.78
CA CYS A 233 -27.45 -11.49 22.05
C CYS A 233 -27.88 -12.94 22.35
N ASP A 234 -26.95 -13.90 22.33
CA ASP A 234 -27.21 -15.29 22.69
C ASP A 234 -27.73 -15.43 24.14
N THR A 235 -27.19 -14.65 25.05
CA THR A 235 -27.58 -14.65 26.46
C THR A 235 -29.00 -14.12 26.62
N ILE A 236 -29.31 -12.97 26.01
CA ILE A 236 -30.65 -12.36 26.06
C ILE A 236 -31.68 -13.27 25.40
N SER A 237 -31.36 -13.83 24.22
CA SER A 237 -32.23 -14.77 23.50
C SER A 237 -32.55 -16.03 24.34
N ARG A 238 -31.57 -16.53 25.09
CA ARG A 238 -31.76 -17.67 26.02
C ARG A 238 -32.75 -17.32 27.13
N TYR A 239 -32.58 -16.17 27.78
CA TYR A 239 -33.52 -15.72 28.81
C TYR A 239 -34.91 -15.41 28.25
N GLY A 240 -34.99 -14.83 27.05
CA GLY A 240 -36.24 -14.60 26.32
C GLY A 240 -36.97 -15.91 26.05
N THR A 241 -36.27 -16.95 25.59
CA THR A 241 -36.81 -18.27 25.35
C THR A 241 -37.35 -18.92 26.65
N ILE A 242 -36.60 -18.83 27.75
CA ILE A 242 -37.03 -19.32 29.06
C ILE A 242 -38.31 -18.59 29.49
N ALA A 243 -38.33 -17.25 29.38
CA ALA A 243 -39.51 -16.43 29.73
C ALA A 243 -40.75 -16.84 28.87
N ALA A 244 -40.56 -17.07 27.58
CA ALA A 244 -41.61 -17.50 26.69
C ALA A 244 -42.21 -18.88 27.08
N VAL A 245 -41.34 -19.85 27.40
CA VAL A 245 -41.76 -21.17 27.88
C VAL A 245 -42.53 -21.05 29.19
N VAL A 246 -42.04 -20.27 30.15
CA VAL A 246 -42.73 -20.03 31.44
C VAL A 246 -44.11 -19.38 31.19
N THR A 247 -44.18 -18.39 30.32
CA THR A 247 -45.43 -17.70 29.99
C THR A 247 -46.42 -18.67 29.31
N PHE A 248 -45.95 -19.46 28.35
CA PHE A 248 -46.77 -20.49 27.70
C PHE A 248 -47.39 -21.45 28.72
N ILE A 249 -46.58 -21.97 29.65
CA ILE A 249 -47.06 -22.87 30.69
C ILE A 249 -48.04 -22.13 31.61
N ALA A 250 -47.76 -20.89 32.00
CA ALA A 250 -48.67 -20.10 32.83
C ALA A 250 -50.01 -19.84 32.17
N LEU A 251 -50.03 -19.50 30.88
CA LEU A 251 -51.27 -19.32 30.11
C LEU A 251 -52.05 -20.62 30.01
N MET A 252 -51.39 -21.73 29.74
CA MET A 252 -52.05 -23.03 29.72
C MET A 252 -52.69 -23.42 31.07
N VAL A 253 -51.94 -23.18 32.16
CA VAL A 253 -52.47 -23.42 33.53
C VAL A 253 -53.65 -22.51 33.83
N THR A 254 -53.57 -21.23 33.42
CA THR A 254 -54.64 -20.25 33.62
C THR A 254 -55.90 -20.64 32.86
N ASP A 255 -55.77 -21.02 31.58
CA ASP A 255 -56.89 -21.48 30.76
C ASP A 255 -57.59 -22.71 31.37
N ILE A 256 -56.79 -23.70 31.84
CA ILE A 256 -57.33 -24.89 32.50
C ILE A 256 -57.97 -24.54 33.85
N ALA A 257 -57.43 -23.61 34.62
CA ALA A 257 -57.96 -23.19 35.91
C ALA A 257 -59.31 -22.43 35.78
N TYR A 258 -59.44 -21.57 34.73
CA TYR A 258 -60.64 -20.77 34.50
C TYR A 258 -61.79 -21.57 33.86
N ILE A 259 -61.48 -22.47 32.92
CA ILE A 259 -62.48 -23.17 32.12
C ILE A 259 -62.79 -24.54 32.77
N GLY A 260 -61.89 -25.10 33.52
CA GLY A 260 -61.95 -26.46 34.02
C GLY A 260 -61.43 -27.50 33.02
N LEU A 261 -60.60 -28.44 33.47
CA LEU A 261 -59.91 -29.41 32.61
C LEU A 261 -60.89 -30.20 31.74
N ARG A 262 -62.06 -30.52 32.31
CA ARG A 262 -63.12 -31.34 31.63
C ARG A 262 -63.80 -30.56 30.51
N GLU A 263 -64.03 -29.28 30.72
CA GLU A 263 -64.72 -28.39 29.73
C GLU A 263 -63.70 -27.93 28.65
N TYR A 264 -62.43 -27.76 29.04
CA TYR A 264 -61.31 -27.47 28.12
C TYR A 264 -61.16 -28.59 27.06
N ILE A 265 -61.29 -29.85 27.46
CA ILE A 265 -61.17 -31.00 26.56
C ILE A 265 -62.49 -31.27 25.80
N ASN A 266 -63.67 -31.02 26.41
CA ASN A 266 -65.01 -31.30 25.78
C ASN A 266 -65.40 -30.26 24.72
N GLY A 267 -64.78 -29.08 24.65
CA GLY A 267 -65.03 -28.06 23.62
C GLY A 267 -64.67 -28.46 22.19
N GLY A 268 -64.12 -29.67 22.02
CA GLY A 268 -63.75 -30.25 20.72
C GLY A 268 -62.24 -29.98 20.38
N VAL A 269 -61.70 -30.90 19.58
CA VAL A 269 -60.26 -30.87 19.22
C VAL A 269 -59.86 -29.56 18.58
N LEU A 270 -60.77 -28.96 17.77
CA LEU A 270 -60.47 -27.68 17.09
C LEU A 270 -60.29 -26.51 18.06
N GLU A 271 -61.16 -26.42 19.09
CA GLU A 271 -61.10 -25.33 20.10
C GLU A 271 -59.89 -25.45 20.99
N VAL A 272 -59.46 -26.67 21.34
CA VAL A 272 -58.20 -26.91 22.07
C VAL A 272 -56.98 -26.48 21.25
N ILE A 273 -56.97 -26.85 19.96
CA ILE A 273 -55.89 -26.43 19.05
C ILE A 273 -55.83 -24.89 18.93
N GLN A 274 -56.98 -24.23 18.82
CA GLN A 274 -57.03 -22.76 18.74
C GLN A 274 -56.45 -22.09 19.99
N LYS A 275 -56.80 -22.52 21.20
CA LYS A 275 -56.25 -22.00 22.47
C LYS A 275 -54.75 -22.24 22.60
N ILE A 276 -54.30 -23.44 22.25
CA ILE A 276 -52.85 -23.75 22.26
C ILE A 276 -52.12 -22.85 21.27
N ALA A 277 -52.63 -22.67 20.06
CA ALA A 277 -52.03 -21.81 19.03
C ALA A 277 -51.97 -20.34 19.49
N GLN A 278 -53.01 -19.81 20.13
CA GLN A 278 -53.00 -18.45 20.70
C GLN A 278 -51.97 -18.33 21.80
N ASN A 279 -51.86 -19.27 22.72
CA ASN A 279 -50.86 -19.26 23.78
C ASN A 279 -49.42 -19.35 23.25
N ILE A 280 -49.20 -20.12 22.17
CA ILE A 280 -47.93 -20.18 21.45
C ILE A 280 -47.66 -18.82 20.83
N SER A 281 -48.60 -18.16 20.17
CA SER A 281 -48.41 -16.84 19.55
C SER A 281 -47.96 -15.81 20.58
N VAL A 282 -48.64 -15.76 21.76
CA VAL A 282 -48.23 -14.86 22.86
C VAL A 282 -46.79 -15.17 23.34
N ALA A 283 -46.44 -16.43 23.53
CA ALA A 283 -45.10 -16.84 23.94
C ALA A 283 -44.05 -16.45 22.88
N LEU A 284 -44.36 -16.61 21.61
CA LEU A 284 -43.47 -16.21 20.51
C LEU A 284 -43.27 -14.70 20.46
N THR A 285 -44.32 -13.91 20.73
CA THR A 285 -44.19 -12.43 20.82
C THR A 285 -43.18 -12.02 21.91
N ILE A 286 -43.12 -12.76 23.02
CA ILE A 286 -42.10 -12.50 24.07
C ILE A 286 -40.68 -12.79 23.55
N ILE A 287 -40.48 -13.84 22.78
CA ILE A 287 -39.16 -14.13 22.19
C ILE A 287 -38.78 -13.00 21.23
N VAL A 288 -39.69 -12.57 20.36
CA VAL A 288 -39.48 -11.43 19.43
C VAL A 288 -39.10 -10.16 20.18
N ALA A 289 -39.85 -9.81 21.23
CA ALA A 289 -39.62 -8.61 22.04
C ALA A 289 -38.28 -8.69 22.82
N ALA A 290 -37.84 -9.88 23.21
CA ALA A 290 -36.56 -10.06 23.93
C ALA A 290 -35.33 -9.94 23.04
N VAL A 291 -35.44 -10.11 21.73
CA VAL A 291 -34.33 -10.11 20.80
C VAL A 291 -33.84 -8.67 20.54
N PRO A 292 -32.57 -8.33 20.85
CA PRO A 292 -32.04 -6.96 20.71
C PRO A 292 -31.60 -6.67 19.27
N GLU A 293 -32.51 -6.68 18.31
CA GLU A 293 -32.21 -6.50 16.88
C GLU A 293 -31.55 -5.17 16.53
N GLY A 294 -31.85 -4.13 17.33
CA GLY A 294 -31.29 -2.79 17.13
C GLY A 294 -29.80 -2.69 17.42
N LEU A 295 -29.24 -3.57 18.26
CA LEU A 295 -27.87 -3.43 18.72
C LEU A 295 -26.81 -3.67 17.61
N PRO A 296 -26.85 -4.76 16.83
CA PRO A 296 -25.94 -4.94 15.71
C PRO A 296 -26.10 -3.86 14.62
N LEU A 297 -27.32 -3.38 14.41
CA LEU A 297 -27.61 -2.30 13.46
C LEU A 297 -26.98 -0.98 13.89
N ILE A 298 -27.12 -0.59 15.16
CA ILE A 298 -26.55 0.64 15.71
C ILE A 298 -25.02 0.62 15.57
N ILE A 299 -24.39 -0.51 15.87
CA ILE A 299 -22.94 -0.66 15.74
C ILE A 299 -22.48 -0.47 14.29
N LYS A 300 -23.18 -1.07 13.33
CA LYS A 300 -22.92 -0.85 11.90
C LYS A 300 -23.08 0.63 11.53
N LEU A 301 -24.10 1.32 12.04
CA LEU A 301 -24.33 2.75 11.80
C LEU A 301 -23.21 3.61 12.37
N VAL A 302 -22.80 3.38 13.61
CA VAL A 302 -21.68 4.08 14.26
C VAL A 302 -20.38 3.83 13.53
N THR A 303 -20.10 2.57 13.16
CA THR A 303 -18.90 2.23 12.37
C THR A 303 -18.86 2.99 11.05
N LYS A 304 -19.99 3.05 10.33
CA LYS A 304 -20.09 3.83 9.08
C LYS A 304 -19.84 5.32 9.31
N GLN A 305 -20.41 5.89 10.37
CA GLN A 305 -20.19 7.30 10.71
C GLN A 305 -18.70 7.55 11.01
N ASN A 306 -18.05 6.64 11.74
CA ASN A 306 -16.63 6.73 12.04
C ASN A 306 -15.78 6.65 10.77
N VAL A 307 -16.09 5.73 9.83
CA VAL A 307 -15.41 5.67 8.52
C VAL A 307 -15.49 7.01 7.81
N LYS A 308 -16.71 7.59 7.73
CA LYS A 308 -16.92 8.89 7.07
C LYS A 308 -16.13 10.02 7.75
N THR A 309 -16.03 10.00 9.08
CA THR A 309 -15.21 10.96 9.82
C THR A 309 -13.71 10.76 9.52
N MET A 310 -13.24 9.52 9.48
CA MET A 310 -11.84 9.21 9.15
C MET A 310 -11.48 9.65 7.72
N GLU A 311 -12.40 9.48 6.75
CA GLU A 311 -12.23 9.95 5.37
C GLU A 311 -12.02 11.48 5.31
N GLN A 312 -12.70 12.26 6.17
CA GLN A 312 -12.50 13.72 6.24
C GLN A 312 -11.07 14.11 6.69
N PHE A 313 -10.40 13.22 7.41
CA PHE A 313 -9.00 13.36 7.80
C PHE A 313 -8.03 12.63 6.87
N ASN A 314 -8.46 12.22 5.67
CA ASN A 314 -7.68 11.44 4.71
C ASN A 314 -7.18 10.08 5.25
N ILE A 315 -7.89 9.51 6.23
CA ILE A 315 -7.59 8.19 6.79
C ILE A 315 -8.45 7.15 6.11
N LEU A 316 -7.81 6.17 5.44
CA LEU A 316 -8.49 5.07 4.80
C LEU A 316 -8.55 3.85 5.72
N ALA A 317 -9.75 3.49 6.16
CA ALA A 317 -10.00 2.24 6.86
C ALA A 317 -10.20 1.09 5.88
N LYS A 318 -9.17 0.27 5.64
CA LYS A 318 -9.27 -0.92 4.76
C LYS A 318 -10.29 -1.96 5.26
N ASN A 319 -10.44 -2.07 6.58
CA ASN A 319 -11.42 -2.94 7.22
C ASN A 319 -12.21 -2.15 8.27
N PRO A 320 -13.42 -1.65 7.91
CA PRO A 320 -14.25 -0.88 8.84
C PRO A 320 -14.61 -1.61 10.14
N ASN A 321 -14.73 -2.93 10.10
CA ASN A 321 -15.07 -3.73 11.28
C ASN A 321 -13.98 -3.71 12.36
N LYS A 322 -12.75 -3.31 12.01
CA LYS A 322 -11.62 -3.17 12.94
C LYS A 322 -11.53 -1.79 13.61
N ILE A 323 -12.31 -0.81 13.18
CA ILE A 323 -12.27 0.55 13.74
C ILE A 323 -12.52 0.56 15.28
N PRO A 324 -13.49 -0.20 15.83
CA PRO A 324 -13.68 -0.22 17.28
C PRO A 324 -12.48 -0.72 18.07
N GLU A 325 -11.59 -1.51 17.47
CA GLU A 325 -10.37 -2.00 18.13
C GLU A 325 -9.35 -0.89 18.37
N LEU A 326 -9.43 0.22 17.60
CA LEU A 326 -8.58 1.40 17.81
C LEU A 326 -8.73 2.02 19.20
N ALA A 327 -9.88 1.84 19.86
CA ALA A 327 -10.12 2.32 21.22
C ALA A 327 -9.26 1.59 22.29
N TYR A 328 -8.68 0.45 21.95
CA TYR A 328 -7.85 -0.37 22.83
C TYR A 328 -6.37 -0.32 22.48
N VAL A 329 -5.97 0.61 21.59
CA VAL A 329 -4.57 0.78 21.18
C VAL A 329 -3.80 1.56 22.22
N ASP A 330 -2.83 0.92 22.87
CA ASP A 330 -1.94 1.53 23.86
C ASP A 330 -0.59 1.93 23.27
N LEU A 331 -0.17 1.28 22.17
CA LEU A 331 1.13 1.47 21.53
C LEU A 331 0.97 1.59 20.01
N ILE A 332 1.59 2.61 19.43
CA ILE A 332 1.65 2.82 17.99
C ILE A 332 3.10 2.66 17.54
N CYS A 333 3.36 1.64 16.70
CA CYS A 333 4.63 1.48 16.01
C CYS A 333 4.51 2.07 14.61
N THR A 334 5.39 3.00 14.26
CA THR A 334 5.37 3.66 12.95
C THR A 334 6.73 3.60 12.29
N ASP A 335 6.75 3.43 10.97
CA ASP A 335 7.95 3.65 10.17
C ASP A 335 8.18 5.17 9.97
N LYS A 336 9.43 5.56 9.76
CA LYS A 336 9.79 6.97 9.53
C LYS A 336 9.54 7.36 8.08
N THR A 337 10.17 6.63 7.14
CA THR A 337 10.28 7.05 5.74
C THR A 337 9.03 6.69 4.93
N GLY A 338 8.40 7.71 4.31
CA GLY A 338 7.16 7.51 3.55
C GLY A 338 5.90 7.36 4.42
N THR A 339 6.06 7.35 5.78
CA THR A 339 4.95 7.31 6.75
C THR A 339 4.89 8.60 7.55
N LEU A 340 5.92 8.93 8.33
CA LEU A 340 6.02 10.23 9.02
C LEU A 340 6.56 11.33 8.11
N THR A 341 7.28 10.95 7.07
CA THR A 341 7.81 11.86 6.05
C THR A 341 7.18 11.54 4.69
N THR A 342 7.26 12.47 3.75
CA THR A 342 6.75 12.28 2.38
C THR A 342 7.52 11.22 1.59
N GLY A 343 8.73 10.81 2.05
CA GLY A 343 9.64 9.95 1.30
C GLY A 343 10.33 10.63 0.12
N VAL A 344 10.01 11.90 -0.14
CA VAL A 344 10.61 12.71 -1.21
C VAL A 344 11.70 13.58 -0.62
N MET A 345 12.91 13.45 -1.15
CA MET A 345 14.02 14.33 -0.82
C MET A 345 13.84 15.67 -1.53
N THR A 346 13.98 16.76 -0.80
CA THR A 346 13.89 18.14 -1.33
C THR A 346 15.18 18.87 -1.04
N PRO A 347 15.87 19.46 -2.04
CA PRO A 347 17.05 20.26 -1.81
C PRO A 347 16.67 21.53 -1.04
N VAL A 348 17.50 21.94 -0.08
CA VAL A 348 17.24 23.10 0.78
C VAL A 348 18.19 24.23 0.47
N THR A 349 19.49 23.94 0.40
CA THR A 349 20.52 24.94 0.14
C THR A 349 21.78 24.28 -0.40
N ILE A 350 22.59 25.05 -1.09
CA ILE A 350 23.97 24.66 -1.47
C ILE A 350 24.91 25.67 -0.85
N ILE A 351 25.95 25.18 -0.19
CA ILE A 351 26.98 25.98 0.47
C ILE A 351 28.35 25.78 -0.20
N ASP A 352 29.12 26.84 -0.25
CA ASP A 352 30.51 26.85 -0.75
C ASP A 352 31.53 26.26 0.26
N GLY A 353 32.84 26.32 -0.07
CA GLY A 353 33.92 25.83 0.79
C GLY A 353 34.06 26.59 2.10
N GLN A 354 33.48 27.79 2.25
CA GLN A 354 33.45 28.58 3.50
C GLN A 354 32.17 28.37 4.30
N GLY A 355 31.19 27.65 3.72
CA GLY A 355 29.87 27.42 4.33
C GLY A 355 28.85 28.53 4.11
N ASN A 356 29.08 29.42 3.13
CA ASN A 356 28.11 30.42 2.69
C ASN A 356 27.23 29.85 1.62
N GLU A 357 26.00 30.37 1.53
CA GLU A 357 25.06 29.96 0.49
C GLU A 357 25.51 30.41 -0.89
N VAL A 358 25.47 29.52 -1.89
CA VAL A 358 25.92 29.77 -3.25
C VAL A 358 24.87 30.58 -4.01
N ASP A 359 25.31 31.68 -4.64
CA ASP A 359 24.46 32.47 -5.54
C ASP A 359 24.26 31.71 -6.88
N HIS A 360 23.00 31.51 -7.27
CA HIS A 360 22.63 30.85 -8.52
C HIS A 360 23.03 31.59 -9.79
N GLY A 361 23.48 32.87 -9.68
CA GLY A 361 24.03 33.65 -10.79
C GLY A 361 25.57 33.54 -10.95
N SER A 362 26.27 32.89 -10.02
CA SER A 362 27.71 32.81 -9.97
C SER A 362 28.34 31.84 -10.98
N ASP A 363 29.63 32.00 -11.28
CA ASP A 363 30.37 31.02 -12.09
C ASP A 363 30.56 29.69 -11.32
N LEU A 364 30.56 29.73 -10.01
CA LEU A 364 30.57 28.53 -9.17
C LEU A 364 29.29 27.71 -9.41
N TRP A 365 28.13 28.37 -9.47
CA TRP A 365 26.84 27.71 -9.76
C TRP A 365 26.87 26.95 -11.09
N LYS A 366 27.46 27.50 -12.14
CA LYS A 366 27.59 26.81 -13.44
C LYS A 366 28.34 25.49 -13.33
N ASN A 367 29.42 25.45 -12.53
CA ASN A 367 30.21 24.24 -12.30
C ASN A 367 29.42 23.22 -11.48
N ILE A 368 28.64 23.66 -10.50
CA ILE A 368 27.72 22.84 -9.70
C ILE A 368 26.66 22.22 -10.63
N VAL A 369 26.03 23.00 -11.49
CA VAL A 369 25.03 22.55 -12.46
C VAL A 369 25.59 21.51 -13.43
N ASN A 370 26.84 21.72 -13.92
CA ASN A 370 27.49 20.71 -14.76
C ASN A 370 27.68 19.37 -14.01
N ASN A 371 28.11 19.40 -12.75
CA ASN A 371 28.24 18.19 -11.93
C ASN A 371 26.86 17.53 -11.71
N ILE A 372 25.83 18.33 -11.38
CA ILE A 372 24.46 17.85 -11.15
C ILE A 372 23.90 17.16 -12.39
N CYS A 373 24.04 17.73 -13.58
CA CYS A 373 23.53 17.14 -14.80
C CYS A 373 24.32 15.91 -15.23
N LEU A 374 25.65 16.02 -15.34
CA LEU A 374 26.50 14.98 -15.91
C LEU A 374 26.65 13.77 -14.98
N ASN A 375 26.88 14.01 -13.67
CA ASN A 375 27.05 12.95 -12.67
C ASN A 375 25.73 12.61 -11.97
N ASN A 376 24.72 12.28 -12.77
CA ASN A 376 23.38 11.93 -12.28
C ASN A 376 22.86 10.65 -12.95
N SER A 377 22.03 9.89 -12.25
CA SER A 377 21.35 8.73 -12.77
C SER A 377 19.87 9.01 -13.09
N ALA A 378 19.33 10.14 -12.63
CA ALA A 378 18.03 10.65 -13.01
C ALA A 378 18.14 11.49 -14.30
N THR A 379 17.06 11.54 -15.08
CA THR A 379 16.95 12.31 -16.34
C THR A 379 15.58 12.95 -16.44
N TYR A 380 15.44 13.93 -17.35
CA TYR A 380 14.14 14.47 -17.73
C TYR A 380 13.52 13.65 -18.87
N ASP A 381 12.22 13.38 -18.79
CA ASP A 381 11.45 12.79 -19.87
C ASP A 381 10.97 13.86 -20.88
N SER A 382 10.25 13.43 -21.92
CA SER A 382 9.69 14.33 -22.95
C SER A 382 8.65 15.32 -22.42
N GLU A 383 8.11 15.09 -21.22
CA GLU A 383 7.15 15.97 -20.55
C GLU A 383 7.81 16.84 -19.47
N ASN A 384 9.14 16.84 -19.37
CA ASN A 384 9.95 17.51 -18.35
C ASN A 384 9.74 16.98 -16.92
N ASN A 385 9.28 15.75 -16.74
CA ASN A 385 9.26 15.10 -15.44
C ASN A 385 10.61 14.43 -15.17
N ILE A 386 11.04 14.45 -13.91
CA ILE A 386 12.28 13.77 -13.50
C ILE A 386 12.01 12.28 -13.33
N THR A 387 12.72 11.45 -14.10
CA THR A 387 12.58 9.99 -14.13
C THR A 387 13.91 9.29 -13.89
N GLY A 388 13.86 8.04 -13.46
CA GLY A 388 15.05 7.23 -13.15
C GLY A 388 15.78 7.69 -11.88
N GLY A 389 17.00 7.15 -11.67
CA GLY A 389 17.89 7.48 -10.57
C GLY A 389 17.33 7.21 -9.16
N ASN A 390 18.15 7.45 -8.15
CA ASN A 390 17.73 7.37 -6.77
C ASN A 390 17.09 8.68 -6.27
N SER A 391 16.54 8.69 -5.05
CA SER A 391 15.85 9.85 -4.48
C SER A 391 16.73 11.10 -4.36
N ILE A 392 18.04 10.93 -4.13
CA ILE A 392 19.00 12.01 -4.04
C ILE A 392 19.27 12.58 -5.44
N ASP A 393 19.48 11.71 -6.42
CA ASP A 393 19.71 12.11 -7.81
C ASP A 393 18.54 12.93 -8.35
N ARG A 394 17.31 12.49 -8.09
CA ARG A 394 16.10 13.24 -8.45
C ARG A 394 16.00 14.59 -7.74
N ALA A 395 16.31 14.61 -6.43
CA ALA A 395 16.29 15.85 -5.65
C ALA A 395 17.30 16.87 -6.17
N VAL A 396 18.54 16.45 -6.40
CA VAL A 396 19.58 17.35 -6.88
C VAL A 396 19.30 17.84 -8.30
N LEU A 397 18.77 16.94 -9.18
CA LEU A 397 18.41 17.32 -10.55
C LEU A 397 17.27 18.36 -10.60
N SER A 398 16.35 18.36 -9.63
CA SER A 398 15.25 19.34 -9.56
C SER A 398 15.70 20.80 -9.37
N LEU A 399 16.97 21.03 -9.04
CA LEU A 399 17.56 22.36 -8.97
C LEU A 399 17.88 22.97 -10.34
N VAL A 400 17.90 22.17 -11.39
CA VAL A 400 18.36 22.56 -12.72
C VAL A 400 17.21 22.54 -13.73
N ASN A 401 17.20 23.52 -14.65
CA ASN A 401 16.18 23.55 -15.70
C ASN A 401 16.42 22.43 -16.73
N PRO A 402 15.35 21.74 -17.22
CA PRO A 402 15.46 20.67 -18.22
C PRO A 402 16.26 21.06 -19.47
N LYS A 403 16.05 22.27 -20.03
CA LYS A 403 16.77 22.75 -21.22
C LYS A 403 18.26 22.93 -20.95
N GLU A 404 18.61 23.48 -19.79
CA GLU A 404 20.00 23.68 -19.39
C GLU A 404 20.72 22.33 -19.22
N CYS A 405 20.03 21.34 -18.69
CA CYS A 405 20.57 19.99 -18.54
C CYS A 405 20.83 19.33 -19.90
N GLU A 406 19.90 19.47 -20.86
CA GLU A 406 20.05 18.95 -22.23
C GLU A 406 21.23 19.59 -22.97
N ASP A 407 21.41 20.92 -22.87
CA ASP A 407 22.53 21.66 -23.45
C ASP A 407 23.88 21.17 -22.89
N ILE A 408 23.95 20.88 -21.59
CA ILE A 408 25.17 20.38 -20.92
C ILE A 408 25.50 18.96 -21.40
N PHE A 409 24.52 18.07 -21.51
CA PHE A 409 24.73 16.72 -22.05
C PHE A 409 25.25 16.73 -23.49
N GLY A 410 24.74 17.65 -24.31
CA GLY A 410 25.22 17.82 -25.69
C GLY A 410 26.66 18.30 -25.79
N LYS A 411 27.14 19.05 -24.78
CA LYS A 411 28.46 19.67 -24.78
C LYS A 411 29.57 18.75 -24.28
N TYR A 412 29.30 17.84 -23.33
CA TYR A 412 30.28 17.02 -22.67
C TYR A 412 30.04 15.52 -22.88
N PRO A 413 30.78 14.88 -23.81
CA PRO A 413 30.61 13.46 -24.10
C PRO A 413 31.06 12.59 -22.93
N LEU A 414 30.30 11.55 -22.64
CA LEU A 414 30.65 10.55 -21.61
C LEU A 414 31.87 9.74 -22.07
N VAL A 415 32.91 9.70 -21.25
CA VAL A 415 34.08 8.81 -21.40
C VAL A 415 33.91 7.58 -20.53
N GLN A 416 33.72 7.79 -19.22
CA GLN A 416 33.54 6.74 -18.23
C GLN A 416 32.61 7.22 -17.11
N LYS A 417 31.83 6.32 -16.53
CA LYS A 417 30.93 6.60 -15.39
C LYS A 417 31.05 5.52 -14.33
N GLN A 418 31.14 5.93 -13.08
CA GLN A 418 31.03 5.06 -11.91
C GLN A 418 29.75 5.41 -11.17
N THR A 419 28.82 4.43 -11.08
CA THR A 419 27.56 4.61 -10.34
C THR A 419 27.81 4.58 -8.83
N PHE A 420 26.91 5.20 -8.07
CA PHE A 420 26.97 5.19 -6.62
C PHE A 420 26.95 3.78 -6.05
N SER A 421 27.81 3.48 -5.11
CA SER A 421 27.78 2.28 -4.28
C SER A 421 27.85 2.61 -2.80
N SER A 422 27.22 1.80 -1.96
CA SER A 422 27.27 1.97 -0.50
C SER A 422 28.68 1.76 0.09
N GLU A 423 29.51 1.01 -0.62
CA GLU A 423 30.90 0.74 -0.25
C GLU A 423 31.79 1.97 -0.50
N ASN A 424 31.72 2.56 -1.69
CA ASN A 424 32.52 3.70 -2.09
C ASN A 424 31.94 5.02 -1.57
N LYS A 425 30.62 5.12 -1.40
CA LYS A 425 29.86 6.30 -0.97
C LYS A 425 29.94 7.50 -1.91
N TYR A 426 30.31 7.30 -3.18
CA TYR A 426 30.31 8.34 -4.21
C TYR A 426 29.97 7.78 -5.59
N SER A 427 29.59 8.66 -6.50
CA SER A 427 29.50 8.44 -7.95
C SER A 427 30.45 9.36 -8.67
N ALA A 428 30.86 8.99 -9.89
CA ALA A 428 31.78 9.77 -10.71
C ALA A 428 31.40 9.74 -12.19
N PHE A 429 31.70 10.82 -12.90
CA PHE A 429 31.48 11.01 -14.34
C PHE A 429 32.71 11.66 -14.97
N GLU A 430 33.34 10.95 -15.90
CA GLU A 430 34.48 11.46 -16.67
C GLU A 430 34.03 11.96 -18.03
N SER A 431 34.51 13.14 -18.42
CA SER A 431 34.42 13.70 -19.74
C SER A 431 35.76 14.29 -20.21
N LYS A 432 35.78 14.82 -21.43
CA LYS A 432 36.92 15.47 -22.02
C LYS A 432 36.58 16.89 -22.44
N TYR A 433 37.55 17.80 -22.21
CA TYR A 433 37.53 19.13 -22.83
C TYR A 433 37.75 19.04 -24.34
N ASN A 434 37.33 20.05 -25.07
CA ASN A 434 37.53 20.13 -26.54
C ASN A 434 38.99 20.02 -26.98
N TRP A 435 39.94 20.31 -26.08
CA TRP A 435 41.40 20.18 -26.32
C TRP A 435 41.98 18.82 -25.89
N GLY A 436 41.11 17.86 -25.47
CA GLY A 436 41.48 16.44 -25.27
C GLY A 436 41.85 16.05 -23.84
N GLU A 437 41.99 16.98 -22.90
CA GLU A 437 42.26 16.67 -21.47
C GLU A 437 41.01 16.15 -20.79
N SER A 438 41.17 15.12 -19.93
CA SER A 438 40.09 14.56 -19.12
C SER A 438 39.83 15.36 -17.87
N PHE A 439 38.57 15.44 -17.49
CA PHE A 439 38.15 15.90 -16.16
C PHE A 439 37.08 14.97 -15.61
N THR A 440 36.97 14.89 -14.28
CA THR A 440 36.00 13.99 -13.62
C THR A 440 35.23 14.75 -12.54
N TYR A 441 33.91 14.67 -12.61
CA TYR A 441 33.03 15.14 -11.54
C TYR A 441 32.74 13.99 -10.56
N TYR A 442 32.75 14.33 -9.26
CA TYR A 442 32.39 13.38 -8.19
C TYR A 442 31.24 13.96 -7.37
N LYS A 443 30.36 13.10 -6.92
CA LYS A 443 29.23 13.42 -6.04
C LYS A 443 29.09 12.32 -4.99
N GLY A 444 29.09 12.68 -3.69
CA GLY A 444 29.03 11.66 -2.64
C GLY A 444 29.10 12.20 -1.22
N ALA A 445 29.41 11.30 -0.31
CA ALA A 445 29.50 11.60 1.11
C ALA A 445 30.59 12.64 1.39
N PRO A 446 30.27 13.74 2.12
CA PRO A 446 31.23 14.81 2.40
C PRO A 446 32.52 14.31 3.07
N GLU A 447 32.40 13.39 4.03
CA GLU A 447 33.51 12.81 4.76
C GLU A 447 34.51 12.07 3.85
N LYS A 448 34.06 11.55 2.70
CA LYS A 448 34.92 10.88 1.73
C LYS A 448 35.59 11.86 0.77
N LEU A 449 34.83 12.81 0.24
CA LEU A 449 35.31 13.67 -0.84
C LEU A 449 36.16 14.86 -0.31
N ILE A 450 35.77 15.46 0.82
CA ILE A 450 36.49 16.64 1.39
C ILE A 450 37.94 16.31 1.78
N GLU A 451 38.21 15.10 2.25
CA GLU A 451 39.56 14.67 2.61
C GLU A 451 40.52 14.77 1.42
N HIS A 452 40.07 14.43 0.20
CA HIS A 452 40.82 14.46 -1.04
C HIS A 452 40.84 15.85 -1.72
N CYS A 453 40.12 16.86 -1.19
CA CYS A 453 40.10 18.21 -1.72
C CYS A 453 41.31 19.00 -1.23
N THR A 454 42.07 19.59 -2.17
CA THR A 454 43.15 20.50 -1.91
C THR A 454 42.77 21.97 -2.07
N HIS A 455 41.71 22.22 -2.82
CA HIS A 455 41.14 23.52 -3.12
C HIS A 455 39.63 23.51 -3.02
N TRP A 456 39.04 24.68 -2.87
CA TRP A 456 37.62 24.91 -3.13
C TRP A 456 37.49 25.99 -4.19
N LEU A 457 36.39 25.99 -4.95
CA LEU A 457 36.16 26.91 -6.05
C LEU A 457 35.28 28.08 -5.59
N ASP A 458 35.77 29.31 -5.91
CA ASP A 458 34.96 30.52 -5.94
C ASP A 458 35.07 31.12 -7.35
N LEU A 459 35.68 32.27 -7.54
CA LEU A 459 36.07 32.78 -8.85
C LEU A 459 37.32 32.07 -9.38
N GLU A 460 38.19 31.67 -8.48
CA GLU A 460 39.41 30.88 -8.72
C GLU A 460 39.50 29.74 -7.69
N ALA A 461 40.37 28.76 -7.94
CA ALA A 461 40.65 27.69 -7.01
C ALA A 461 41.45 28.20 -5.80
N ILE A 462 40.81 28.24 -4.65
CA ILE A 462 41.40 28.73 -3.39
C ILE A 462 41.94 27.54 -2.59
N PRO A 463 43.17 27.61 -2.04
CA PRO A 463 43.70 26.55 -1.19
C PRO A 463 42.79 26.22 -0.02
N PHE A 464 42.56 24.93 0.21
CA PHE A 464 41.61 24.41 1.21
C PHE A 464 42.39 23.78 2.38
N GLY A 465 42.72 24.58 3.38
CA GLY A 465 43.50 24.16 4.52
C GLY A 465 42.73 23.40 5.59
N GLY A 466 43.45 22.86 6.57
CA GLY A 466 42.84 22.08 7.65
C GLY A 466 41.83 22.87 8.50
N ASP A 467 42.11 24.17 8.75
CA ASP A 467 41.17 25.02 9.52
C ASP A 467 39.89 25.33 8.75
N ASP A 468 39.96 25.49 7.42
CA ASP A 468 38.79 25.72 6.59
C ASP A 468 37.92 24.43 6.47
N LYS A 469 38.58 23.27 6.28
CA LYS A 469 37.90 21.97 6.33
C LYS A 469 37.17 21.78 7.66
N LYS A 470 37.82 22.12 8.78
CA LYS A 470 37.21 21.99 10.11
C LYS A 470 35.96 22.86 10.25
N LYS A 471 36.03 24.14 9.85
CA LYS A 471 34.86 25.04 9.86
C LYS A 471 33.71 24.50 9.01
N LEU A 472 34.01 23.97 7.83
CA LEU A 472 33.01 23.36 6.95
C LEU A 472 32.39 22.12 7.57
N TYR A 473 33.17 21.23 8.21
CA TYR A 473 32.65 20.08 8.94
C TYR A 473 31.75 20.49 10.11
N ASP A 474 32.09 21.55 10.85
CA ASP A 474 31.21 22.08 11.91
C ASP A 474 29.88 22.57 11.34
N LYS A 475 29.89 23.19 10.15
CA LYS A 475 28.68 23.61 9.45
C LYS A 475 27.88 22.43 8.98
N ILE A 476 28.48 21.41 8.36
CA ILE A 476 27.85 20.16 7.93
C ILE A 476 27.21 19.48 9.14
N LYS A 477 27.92 19.42 10.27
CA LYS A 477 27.39 18.85 11.51
C LYS A 477 26.14 19.58 11.97
N ALA A 478 26.14 20.91 11.98
CA ALA A 478 24.98 21.72 12.35
C ALA A 478 23.77 21.51 11.41
N LEU A 479 24.00 21.28 10.10
CA LEU A 479 22.96 20.94 9.15
C LEU A 479 22.42 19.52 9.40
N THR A 480 23.30 18.55 9.66
CA THR A 480 22.93 17.16 9.97
C THR A 480 22.14 17.05 11.28
N GLU A 481 22.47 17.85 12.30
CA GLU A 481 21.69 17.95 13.54
C GLU A 481 20.26 18.47 13.30
N LYS A 482 20.04 19.22 12.22
CA LYS A 482 18.71 19.62 11.73
C LYS A 482 18.05 18.56 10.82
N SER A 483 18.55 17.32 10.82
CA SER A 483 18.08 16.21 9.99
C SER A 483 18.22 16.44 8.48
N MET A 484 19.12 17.32 8.05
CA MET A 484 19.47 17.50 6.65
C MET A 484 20.54 16.49 6.23
N ARG A 485 20.42 15.98 5.01
CA ARG A 485 21.44 15.12 4.40
C ARG A 485 22.35 15.96 3.52
N CYS A 486 23.63 15.96 3.82
CA CYS A 486 24.64 16.71 3.07
C CYS A 486 25.33 15.82 2.03
N ILE A 487 25.62 16.38 0.86
CA ILE A 487 26.28 15.71 -0.26
C ILE A 487 27.31 16.67 -0.85
N ALA A 488 28.55 16.23 -0.94
CA ALA A 488 29.60 17.01 -1.56
C ALA A 488 29.65 16.83 -3.07
N LEU A 489 29.86 17.94 -3.77
CA LEU A 489 30.08 18.02 -5.20
C LEU A 489 31.52 18.50 -5.43
N THR A 490 32.33 17.72 -6.15
CA THR A 490 33.73 18.01 -6.40
C THR A 490 34.10 17.72 -7.84
N PHE A 491 35.24 18.22 -8.30
CA PHE A 491 35.82 17.83 -9.58
C PHE A 491 37.33 17.67 -9.50
N SER A 492 37.92 16.98 -10.48
CA SER A 492 39.36 16.87 -10.67
C SER A 492 39.72 16.91 -12.15
N ASN A 493 40.84 17.50 -12.53
CA ASN A 493 41.41 17.43 -13.87
C ASN A 493 42.21 16.13 -14.11
N SER A 494 41.75 15.03 -13.52
CA SER A 494 42.34 13.72 -13.68
C SER A 494 41.31 12.75 -14.31
N PRO A 495 41.75 11.77 -15.08
CA PRO A 495 40.86 10.71 -15.57
C PRO A 495 40.33 9.87 -14.43
N LEU A 496 39.15 9.25 -14.63
CA LEU A 496 38.53 8.38 -13.64
C LEU A 496 39.29 7.06 -13.50
N VAL A 497 39.72 6.78 -12.28
CA VAL A 497 40.23 5.46 -11.91
C VAL A 497 39.20 4.77 -11.04
N GLU A 498 38.73 3.63 -11.46
CA GLU A 498 37.63 2.93 -10.78
C GLU A 498 37.95 2.65 -9.30
N ASN A 499 37.02 2.99 -8.41
CA ASN A 499 37.11 2.84 -6.96
C ASN A 499 38.27 3.59 -6.28
N THR A 500 38.87 4.57 -6.95
CA THR A 500 39.99 5.38 -6.41
C THR A 500 39.65 6.87 -6.54
N LEU A 501 39.90 7.63 -5.48
CA LEU A 501 39.77 9.09 -5.48
C LEU A 501 41.15 9.75 -5.69
N PRO A 502 41.28 10.76 -6.55
CA PRO A 502 42.50 11.50 -6.71
C PRO A 502 42.72 12.49 -5.53
N ASP A 503 43.96 12.72 -5.15
CA ASP A 503 44.33 13.64 -4.02
C ASP A 503 44.37 15.12 -4.40
N ASN A 504 43.90 15.51 -5.58
CA ASN A 504 43.92 16.86 -6.10
C ASN A 504 42.54 17.40 -6.45
N MET A 505 41.53 17.01 -5.70
CA MET A 505 40.17 17.42 -5.96
C MET A 505 39.89 18.86 -5.55
N VAL A 506 38.94 19.47 -6.22
CA VAL A 506 38.41 20.81 -5.93
C VAL A 506 36.96 20.69 -5.50
N LEU A 507 36.67 21.23 -4.33
CA LEU A 507 35.29 21.28 -3.81
C LEU A 507 34.49 22.35 -4.55
N LEU A 508 33.36 22.01 -5.09
CA LEU A 508 32.39 22.92 -5.73
C LEU A 508 31.31 23.38 -4.73
N GLY A 509 30.84 22.48 -3.87
CA GLY A 509 29.81 22.80 -2.89
C GLY A 509 29.28 21.58 -2.18
N ILE A 510 28.38 21.83 -1.23
CA ILE A 510 27.70 20.81 -0.43
C ILE A 510 26.20 21.10 -0.41
#